data_87cc106ad94e8f8182e67b499f647ae3
#
_entry.id   87cc106ad94e8f8182e67b499f647ae3
#
_cell.length_a   1.000
_cell.length_b   1.000
_cell.length_c   1.000
_cell.angle_alpha   90.00
_cell.angle_beta   90.00
_cell.angle_gamma   90.00
#
_symmetry.space_group_name_H-M   'P 1'
#
loop_
_entity.id
_entity.type
_entity.pdbx_description
1 polymer ?
#
loop_
_entity_poly.entity_id
_entity_poly.type
_entity_poly.pdbx_seq_one_letter_code
_entity_poly.pdbx_strand_id
1 'polypeptide(L)'
;MGENIFEKFNKMMDIEGLKHDAEAAKASTGGDFVEVPKGDYEVKVVKLEIGETGEKSKTPGAPMAKVWFDVIAGEYKGQKIFMNQMLTSGFGIHKMNEFLVSLATDVPVSFENFTQYAAIFEEIFNDIDGKAEYQLAYGENSKGYSTYEIIQRFQ
;
A
#
# COMPACT_ATOMS: atom_id res chain seq x y z
N MET A 1 16.97 -8.78 -40.22
CA MET A 1 16.12 -9.73 -39.50
C MET A 1 15.80 -9.17 -38.13
N GLY A 2 14.56 -9.00 -37.84
CA GLY A 2 14.15 -8.55 -36.54
C GLY A 2 14.29 -9.63 -35.46
N GLU A 3 14.31 -9.21 -34.24
CA GLU A 3 14.20 -10.12 -33.12
C GLU A 3 12.82 -10.75 -33.10
N ASN A 4 12.68 -11.91 -32.46
CA ASN A 4 11.37 -12.51 -32.35
C ASN A 4 10.54 -11.73 -31.31
N ILE A 5 9.23 -11.96 -31.34
CA ILE A 5 8.29 -11.20 -30.52
C ILE A 5 8.55 -11.42 -29.02
N PHE A 6 9.03 -12.58 -28.63
CA PHE A 6 9.30 -12.87 -27.23
C PHE A 6 10.52 -12.12 -26.70
N GLU A 7 11.54 -11.95 -27.53
CA GLU A 7 12.69 -11.12 -27.19
C GLU A 7 12.29 -9.66 -27.03
N LYS A 8 11.39 -9.19 -27.89
CA LYS A 8 10.86 -7.86 -27.78
C LYS A 8 10.13 -7.64 -26.45
N PHE A 9 9.30 -8.60 -26.05
CA PHE A 9 8.60 -8.55 -24.78
C PHE A 9 9.57 -8.51 -23.61
N ASN A 10 10.62 -9.32 -23.67
CA ASN A 10 11.64 -9.33 -22.61
C ASN A 10 12.34 -7.99 -22.46
N LYS A 11 12.53 -7.26 -23.56
CA LYS A 11 13.12 -5.93 -23.51
C LYS A 11 12.15 -4.86 -23.00
N MET A 12 10.87 -5.01 -23.31
CA MET A 12 9.84 -4.04 -22.93
C MET A 12 9.37 -4.18 -21.52
N MET A 13 9.52 -5.36 -20.93
CA MET A 13 8.96 -5.68 -19.62
C MET A 13 10.06 -5.87 -18.60
N ASP A 14 9.77 -5.57 -17.36
CA ASP A 14 10.64 -5.89 -16.24
C ASP A 14 10.46 -7.37 -15.89
N ILE A 15 11.27 -8.23 -16.50
CA ILE A 15 11.16 -9.68 -16.32
C ILE A 15 11.44 -10.09 -14.87
N GLU A 16 12.45 -9.48 -14.25
CA GLU A 16 12.76 -9.78 -12.85
C GLU A 16 11.62 -9.37 -11.92
N GLY A 17 11.03 -8.20 -12.17
CA GLY A 17 9.87 -7.75 -11.40
C GLY A 17 8.68 -8.67 -11.57
N LEU A 18 8.42 -9.13 -12.81
CA LEU A 18 7.33 -10.07 -13.08
C LEU A 18 7.54 -11.40 -12.37
N LYS A 19 8.75 -11.92 -12.40
CA LYS A 19 9.08 -13.17 -11.71
C LYS A 19 8.89 -13.02 -10.21
N HIS A 20 9.38 -11.91 -9.66
CA HIS A 20 9.26 -11.62 -8.23
C HIS A 20 7.80 -11.49 -7.81
N ASP A 21 7.00 -10.77 -8.59
CA ASP A 21 5.59 -10.59 -8.32
C ASP A 21 4.83 -11.92 -8.38
N ALA A 22 5.15 -12.75 -9.36
CA ALA A 22 4.53 -14.06 -9.50
C ALA A 22 4.87 -14.98 -8.33
N GLU A 23 6.13 -14.96 -7.89
CA GLU A 23 6.56 -15.74 -6.73
C GLU A 23 5.95 -15.24 -5.45
N ALA A 24 5.87 -13.91 -5.27
CA ALA A 24 5.25 -13.31 -4.11
C ALA A 24 3.77 -13.66 -4.03
N ALA A 25 3.06 -13.60 -5.15
CA ALA A 25 1.66 -13.97 -5.21
C ALA A 25 1.46 -15.44 -4.84
N LYS A 26 2.31 -16.31 -5.36
CA LYS A 26 2.27 -17.75 -5.07
C LYS A 26 2.58 -18.01 -3.60
N ALA A 27 3.60 -17.36 -3.06
CA ALA A 27 4.01 -17.54 -1.68
C ALA A 27 2.96 -17.03 -0.70
N SER A 28 2.37 -15.87 -0.99
CA SER A 28 1.38 -15.25 -0.10
C SER A 28 0.08 -16.03 -0.05
N THR A 29 -0.22 -16.79 -1.09
CA THR A 29 -1.48 -17.53 -1.17
C THR A 29 -1.35 -18.98 -0.74
N GLY A 30 -0.12 -19.50 -0.73
CA GLY A 30 0.07 -20.94 -0.59
C GLY A 30 -0.70 -21.71 -1.65
N GLY A 31 -1.01 -21.06 -2.77
CA GLY A 31 -1.83 -21.60 -3.83
C GLY A 31 -3.28 -21.18 -3.80
N ASP A 32 -3.72 -20.58 -2.71
CA ASP A 32 -5.12 -20.18 -2.51
C ASP A 32 -5.20 -18.68 -2.23
N PHE A 33 -5.09 -17.87 -3.29
CA PHE A 33 -5.25 -16.45 -3.15
C PHE A 33 -6.72 -16.11 -2.88
N VAL A 34 -6.97 -15.41 -1.78
CA VAL A 34 -8.31 -14.94 -1.42
C VAL A 34 -8.28 -13.43 -1.45
N GLU A 35 -9.03 -12.86 -2.37
CA GLU A 35 -9.20 -11.41 -2.42
C GLU A 35 -10.15 -10.99 -1.31
N VAL A 36 -9.74 -10.00 -0.51
CA VAL A 36 -10.57 -9.50 0.57
C VAL A 36 -11.64 -8.59 -0.04
N PRO A 37 -12.92 -8.89 0.14
CA PRO A 37 -14.00 -8.04 -0.41
C PRO A 37 -14.10 -6.73 0.35
N LYS A 38 -14.77 -5.75 -0.25
CA LYS A 38 -15.00 -4.47 0.40
C LYS A 38 -15.84 -4.66 1.66
N GLY A 39 -15.54 -3.91 2.69
CA GLY A 39 -16.23 -4.00 3.97
C GLY A 39 -15.39 -3.42 5.09
N ASP A 40 -15.85 -3.56 6.31
CA ASP A 40 -15.14 -3.09 7.50
C ASP A 40 -14.37 -4.23 8.12
N TYR A 41 -13.12 -3.98 8.46
CA TYR A 41 -12.22 -5.00 9.00
C TYR A 41 -11.45 -4.46 10.19
N GLU A 42 -11.11 -5.38 11.11
CA GLU A 42 -10.12 -5.08 12.14
C GLU A 42 -8.76 -5.44 11.56
N VAL A 43 -7.84 -4.48 11.57
CA VAL A 43 -6.54 -4.63 10.92
C VAL A 43 -5.43 -4.06 11.78
N LYS A 44 -4.20 -4.46 11.46
CA LYS A 44 -2.99 -3.79 11.95
C LYS A 44 -2.17 -3.39 10.75
N VAL A 45 -1.43 -2.30 10.87
CA VAL A 45 -0.55 -1.82 9.81
C VAL A 45 0.78 -2.58 9.95
N VAL A 46 1.17 -3.28 8.89
CA VAL A 46 2.41 -4.06 8.89
C VAL A 46 3.46 -3.48 7.97
N LYS A 47 3.11 -2.49 7.15
CA LYS A 47 4.06 -1.76 6.33
C LYS A 47 3.55 -0.35 6.09
N LEU A 48 4.41 0.63 6.27
CA LEU A 48 4.10 2.03 6.04
C LEU A 48 5.39 2.70 5.55
N GLU A 49 5.48 2.91 4.24
CA GLU A 49 6.69 3.45 3.64
C GLU A 49 6.42 4.22 2.36
N ILE A 50 7.40 5.00 1.94
CA ILE A 50 7.40 5.65 0.63
C ILE A 50 8.37 4.86 -0.26
N GLY A 51 7.89 4.45 -1.42
CA GLY A 51 8.69 3.73 -2.40
C GLY A 51 8.50 4.31 -3.78
N GLU A 52 9.08 3.66 -4.77
CA GLU A 52 8.95 4.06 -6.17
C GLU A 52 7.91 3.20 -6.86
N THR A 53 7.23 3.80 -7.82
CA THR A 53 6.37 3.04 -8.74
C THR A 53 7.24 2.19 -9.63
N GLY A 54 6.72 1.03 -10.05
CA GLY A 54 7.45 0.12 -10.94
C GLY A 54 7.53 0.65 -12.37
N GLU A 55 8.37 -0.02 -13.17
CA GLU A 55 8.57 0.34 -14.57
C GLU A 55 7.30 0.25 -15.42
N LYS A 56 6.34 -0.54 -14.98
CA LYS A 56 5.06 -0.70 -15.69
C LYS A 56 4.05 0.40 -15.38
N SER A 57 4.35 1.24 -14.40
CA SER A 57 3.48 2.36 -14.07
C SER A 57 3.48 3.38 -15.20
N LYS A 58 2.42 4.18 -15.29
CA LYS A 58 2.37 5.31 -16.21
C LYS A 58 3.43 6.35 -15.87
N THR A 59 3.87 6.38 -14.62
CA THR A 59 4.91 7.29 -14.13
C THR A 59 5.95 6.46 -13.38
N PRO A 60 6.86 5.76 -14.10
CA PRO A 60 7.87 4.93 -13.45
C PRO A 60 8.79 5.76 -12.57
N GLY A 61 9.22 5.18 -11.45
CA GLY A 61 10.13 5.84 -10.53
C GLY A 61 9.52 6.99 -9.74
N ALA A 62 8.19 7.10 -9.73
CA ALA A 62 7.50 8.17 -9.01
C ALA A 62 7.31 7.80 -7.54
N PRO A 63 7.25 8.80 -6.63
CA PRO A 63 7.02 8.52 -5.23
C PRO A 63 5.60 8.02 -4.98
N MET A 64 5.49 6.96 -4.19
CA MET A 64 4.22 6.34 -3.86
C MET A 64 4.25 5.83 -2.42
N ALA A 65 3.23 6.17 -1.65
CA ALA A 65 3.08 5.63 -0.30
C ALA A 65 2.51 4.22 -0.39
N LYS A 66 3.10 3.30 0.36
CA LYS A 66 2.68 1.91 0.41
C LYS A 66 2.29 1.58 1.84
N VAL A 67 1.05 1.13 2.02
CA VAL A 67 0.54 0.74 3.32
C VAL A 67 -0.05 -0.66 3.20
N TRP A 68 0.42 -1.56 4.06
CA TRP A 68 -0.10 -2.93 4.09
C TRP A 68 -0.81 -3.15 5.41
N PHE A 69 -1.98 -3.74 5.33
CA PHE A 69 -2.79 -4.09 6.49
C PHE A 69 -2.92 -5.60 6.58
N ASP A 70 -2.76 -6.15 7.79
CA ASP A 70 -3.14 -7.53 8.08
C ASP A 70 -4.52 -7.52 8.71
N VAL A 71 -5.43 -8.32 8.17
CA VAL A 71 -6.73 -8.53 8.79
C VAL A 71 -6.53 -9.45 9.99
N ILE A 72 -6.96 -8.99 11.18
CA ILE A 72 -6.66 -9.67 12.43
C ILE A 72 -7.87 -10.37 13.07
N ALA A 73 -9.05 -10.23 12.47
CA ALA A 73 -10.25 -10.86 13.00
C ALA A 73 -11.23 -11.16 11.88
N GLY A 74 -12.17 -12.07 12.15
CA GLY A 74 -13.24 -12.39 11.23
C GLY A 74 -12.88 -13.45 10.20
N GLU A 75 -13.72 -13.54 9.17
CA GLU A 75 -13.60 -14.55 8.12
C GLU A 75 -12.30 -14.44 7.34
N TYR A 76 -11.79 -13.23 7.16
CA TYR A 76 -10.60 -12.97 6.35
C TYR A 76 -9.34 -12.80 7.18
N LYS A 77 -9.36 -13.22 8.44
CA LYS A 77 -8.18 -13.16 9.32
C LYS A 77 -6.97 -13.81 8.65
N GLY A 78 -5.85 -13.12 8.66
CA GLY A 78 -4.62 -13.59 8.04
C GLY A 78 -4.41 -13.10 6.62
N GLN A 79 -5.41 -12.49 6.01
CA GLN A 79 -5.29 -11.92 4.67
C GLN A 79 -4.76 -10.49 4.75
N LYS A 80 -4.24 -10.00 3.64
CA LYS A 80 -3.69 -8.64 3.58
C LYS A 80 -4.55 -7.74 2.69
N ILE A 81 -4.60 -6.46 3.08
CA ILE A 81 -5.18 -5.41 2.25
C ILE A 81 -4.03 -4.46 1.92
N PHE A 82 -3.90 -4.07 0.66
CA PHE A 82 -2.83 -3.21 0.18
C PHE A 82 -3.38 -1.86 -0.23
N MET A 83 -2.73 -0.79 0.25
CA MET A 83 -3.07 0.58 -0.12
C MET A 83 -1.86 1.23 -0.76
N ASN A 84 -2.06 1.82 -1.93
CA ASN A 84 -1.01 2.58 -2.62
C ASN A 84 -1.55 3.97 -2.93
N GLN A 85 -0.83 5.00 -2.52
CA GLN A 85 -1.23 6.38 -2.74
C GLN A 85 -0.12 7.12 -3.46
N MET A 86 -0.41 7.62 -4.65
CA MET A 86 0.56 8.42 -5.41
C MET A 86 0.83 9.74 -4.71
N LEU A 87 2.11 10.13 -4.69
CA LEU A 87 2.56 11.35 -4.01
C LEU A 87 3.12 12.36 -5.02
N THR A 88 2.59 12.33 -6.25
CA THR A 88 3.06 13.19 -7.34
C THR A 88 2.25 14.49 -7.48
N SER A 89 1.28 14.71 -6.61
CA SER A 89 0.45 15.92 -6.63
C SER A 89 0.15 16.37 -5.21
N GLY A 90 -0.20 17.65 -5.08
CA GLY A 90 -0.64 18.17 -3.77
C GLY A 90 -1.87 17.44 -3.25
N PHE A 91 -2.78 17.06 -4.15
CA PHE A 91 -3.97 16.29 -3.76
C PHE A 91 -3.61 14.93 -3.19
N GLY A 92 -2.67 14.21 -3.84
CA GLY A 92 -2.21 12.91 -3.35
C GLY A 92 -1.55 13.01 -1.99
N ILE A 93 -0.71 14.02 -1.79
CA ILE A 93 -0.06 14.26 -0.50
C ILE A 93 -1.10 14.61 0.56
N HIS A 94 -2.08 15.44 0.22
CA HIS A 94 -3.16 15.79 1.14
C HIS A 94 -3.94 14.55 1.60
N LYS A 95 -4.28 13.69 0.66
CA LYS A 95 -4.97 12.43 0.98
C LYS A 95 -4.15 11.56 1.91
N MET A 96 -2.85 11.46 1.66
CA MET A 96 -1.97 10.67 2.51
C MET A 96 -1.84 11.29 3.90
N ASN A 97 -1.77 12.62 3.99
CA ASN A 97 -1.73 13.31 5.28
C ASN A 97 -2.99 13.02 6.11
N GLU A 98 -4.16 13.05 5.48
CA GLU A 98 -5.41 12.71 6.16
C GLU A 98 -5.37 11.30 6.73
N PHE A 99 -4.85 10.36 5.94
CA PHE A 99 -4.71 8.97 6.38
C PHE A 99 -3.75 8.86 7.56
N LEU A 100 -2.58 9.50 7.47
CA LEU A 100 -1.58 9.45 8.54
C LEU A 100 -2.14 10.04 9.85
N VAL A 101 -2.86 11.13 9.76
CA VAL A 101 -3.50 11.74 10.94
C VAL A 101 -4.53 10.78 11.54
N SER A 102 -5.24 10.05 10.70
CA SER A 102 -6.27 9.10 11.16
C SER A 102 -5.69 7.94 11.96
N LEU A 103 -4.38 7.66 11.83
CA LEU A 103 -3.72 6.62 12.61
C LEU A 103 -3.59 6.98 14.09
N ALA A 104 -3.92 8.21 14.45
CA ALA A 104 -4.00 8.68 15.83
C ALA A 104 -2.72 8.47 16.64
N THR A 105 -1.60 8.95 16.08
CA THR A 105 -0.31 8.99 16.78
C THR A 105 -0.03 10.41 17.23
N ASP A 106 0.99 10.57 18.08
CA ASP A 106 1.45 11.89 18.51
C ASP A 106 2.43 12.53 17.55
N VAL A 107 2.73 11.85 16.44
CA VAL A 107 3.68 12.35 15.45
C VAL A 107 3.02 13.43 14.59
N PRO A 108 3.60 14.65 14.52
CA PRO A 108 3.05 15.70 13.66
C PRO A 108 3.18 15.29 12.19
N VAL A 109 2.13 15.55 11.42
CA VAL A 109 2.09 15.21 9.99
C VAL A 109 2.19 16.50 9.17
N SER A 110 3.25 16.60 8.37
CA SER A 110 3.43 17.70 7.43
C SER A 110 4.30 17.22 6.27
N PHE A 111 4.24 17.91 5.16
CA PHE A 111 5.10 17.63 4.02
C PHE A 111 5.97 18.84 3.70
N GLU A 112 7.28 18.67 3.77
CA GLU A 112 8.24 19.68 3.36
C GLU A 112 9.10 19.18 2.20
N ASN A 113 9.54 17.93 2.26
CA ASN A 113 10.24 17.23 1.18
C ASN A 113 10.12 15.73 1.44
N PHE A 114 10.55 14.91 0.49
CA PHE A 114 10.35 13.46 0.62
C PHE A 114 11.25 12.82 1.68
N THR A 115 12.41 13.35 1.92
CA THR A 115 13.30 12.83 2.99
C THR A 115 12.65 13.05 4.36
N GLN A 116 12.15 14.24 4.58
CA GLN A 116 11.45 14.59 5.81
C GLN A 116 10.15 13.76 5.95
N TYR A 117 9.42 13.62 4.86
CA TYR A 117 8.16 12.88 4.85
C TYR A 117 8.37 11.39 5.15
N ALA A 118 9.41 10.81 4.56
CA ALA A 118 9.78 9.42 4.84
C ALA A 118 10.11 9.20 6.31
N ALA A 119 10.76 10.17 6.94
CA ALA A 119 11.04 10.10 8.38
C ALA A 119 9.76 10.11 9.22
N ILE A 120 8.76 10.86 8.80
CA ILE A 120 7.45 10.86 9.47
C ILE A 120 6.80 9.49 9.37
N PHE A 121 6.85 8.87 8.20
CA PHE A 121 6.32 7.51 8.01
C PHE A 121 6.99 6.52 8.96
N GLU A 122 8.31 6.61 9.08
CA GLU A 122 9.07 5.73 9.97
C GLU A 122 8.72 5.97 11.44
N GLU A 123 8.60 7.22 11.86
CA GLU A 123 8.22 7.55 13.23
C GLU A 123 6.83 7.03 13.58
N ILE A 124 5.87 7.23 12.67
CA ILE A 124 4.50 6.73 12.87
C ILE A 124 4.51 5.20 12.96
N PHE A 125 5.21 4.56 12.04
CA PHE A 125 5.25 3.09 12.03
C PHE A 125 5.86 2.54 13.33
N ASN A 126 6.93 3.15 13.80
CA ASN A 126 7.56 2.74 15.06
C ASN A 126 6.62 2.93 16.26
N ASP A 127 5.75 3.93 16.19
CA ASP A 127 4.78 4.18 17.26
C ASP A 127 3.65 3.15 17.28
N ILE A 128 3.24 2.65 16.12
CA ILE A 128 2.07 1.77 16.01
C ILE A 128 2.42 0.30 15.86
N ASP A 129 3.62 -0.04 15.41
CA ASP A 129 4.00 -1.42 15.13
C ASP A 129 3.94 -2.28 16.40
N GLY A 130 3.11 -3.33 16.34
CA GLY A 130 2.90 -4.21 17.47
C GLY A 130 2.12 -3.61 18.62
N LYS A 131 1.61 -2.38 18.48
CA LYS A 131 0.92 -1.68 19.57
C LYS A 131 -0.50 -1.26 19.22
N ALA A 132 -0.77 -0.96 17.95
CA ALA A 132 -2.05 -0.40 17.55
C ALA A 132 -2.80 -1.32 16.62
N GLU A 133 -4.11 -1.37 16.79
CA GLU A 133 -5.04 -2.05 15.90
C GLU A 133 -6.12 -1.05 15.50
N TYR A 134 -6.70 -1.25 14.31
CA TYR A 134 -7.60 -0.26 13.74
C TYR A 134 -8.82 -0.93 13.13
N GLN A 135 -9.91 -0.19 13.09
CA GLN A 135 -11.03 -0.53 12.23
C GLN A 135 -10.84 0.19 10.90
N LEU A 136 -10.74 -0.56 9.83
CA LEU A 136 -10.55 -0.04 8.47
C LEU A 136 -11.84 -0.21 7.68
N ALA A 137 -12.33 0.87 7.10
CA ALA A 137 -13.39 0.81 6.10
C ALA A 137 -12.74 0.69 4.73
N TYR A 138 -12.75 -0.50 4.17
CA TYR A 138 -12.20 -0.80 2.85
C TYR A 138 -13.33 -0.74 1.85
N GLY A 139 -13.32 0.27 1.00
CA GLY A 139 -14.43 0.55 0.11
C GLY A 139 -14.00 0.83 -1.31
N GLU A 140 -14.94 1.37 -2.07
CA GLU A 140 -14.71 1.72 -3.46
C GLU A 140 -15.46 3.01 -3.75
N ASN A 141 -14.82 3.94 -4.49
CA ASN A 141 -15.48 5.18 -4.85
C ASN A 141 -16.30 5.01 -6.13
N SER A 142 -16.97 6.08 -6.56
CA SER A 142 -17.83 6.06 -7.74
C SER A 142 -17.09 5.75 -9.04
N LYS A 143 -15.77 5.90 -9.04
CA LYS A 143 -14.93 5.63 -10.22
C LYS A 143 -14.33 4.22 -10.21
N GLY A 144 -14.64 3.42 -9.21
CA GLY A 144 -14.13 2.06 -9.10
C GLY A 144 -12.77 1.92 -8.43
N TYR A 145 -12.24 2.99 -7.85
CA TYR A 145 -10.97 2.92 -7.13
C TYR A 145 -11.20 2.55 -5.67
N SER A 146 -10.31 1.73 -5.15
CA SER A 146 -10.37 1.32 -3.74
C SER A 146 -10.16 2.52 -2.82
N THR A 147 -10.91 2.53 -1.72
CA THR A 147 -10.80 3.55 -0.69
C THR A 147 -10.46 2.92 0.64
N TYR A 148 -9.75 3.65 1.47
CA TYR A 148 -9.24 3.16 2.75
C TYR A 148 -9.43 4.24 3.79
N GLU A 149 -10.30 3.97 4.77
CA GLU A 149 -10.58 4.93 5.81
C GLU A 149 -10.44 4.27 7.18
N ILE A 150 -9.63 4.88 8.03
CA ILE A 150 -9.49 4.43 9.42
C ILE A 150 -10.66 4.99 10.21
N ILE A 151 -11.50 4.12 10.74
CA ILE A 151 -12.67 4.51 11.49
C ILE A 151 -12.32 4.80 12.95
N GLN A 152 -11.51 3.92 13.55
CA GLN A 152 -11.04 4.14 14.91
C GLN A 152 -9.80 3.31 15.21
N ARG A 153 -9.07 3.72 16.21
CA ARG A 153 -7.92 3.00 16.76
C ARG A 153 -8.38 2.29 18.02
N PHE A 154 -8.09 0.99 18.13
CA PHE A 154 -8.49 0.21 19.29
C PHE A 154 -7.47 0.25 20.41
N GLN A 155 -6.22 0.56 20.10
CA GLN A 155 -5.24 0.51 21.17
C GLN A 155 -3.97 1.24 20.76
#